data_4e794b7056f6780b9557c60fe636a0cd
#
_entry.id   4e794b7056f6780b9557c60fe636a0cd
#
_cell.length_a   1.000
_cell.length_b   1.000
_cell.length_c   1.000
_cell.angle_alpha   90.00
_cell.angle_beta   90.00
_cell.angle_gamma   90.00
#
_symmetry.space_group_name_H-M   'P 1'
#
loop_
_entity.id
_entity.type
_entity.pdbx_description
1 polymer ?
#
loop_
_entity_poly.entity_id
_entity_poly.type
_entity_poly.pdbx_seq_one_letter_code
_entity_poly.pdbx_strand_id
1 'polypeptide(L)'
;MTHKDLEVEKLCGGLDEEDKSRLIDFFDELDKRIEIAPLQKREMIEDFHKLFEKYLDEGKSVNEIINLLDLNHLQDFYKAREGEWIMLDNAAIIYPLGMRHGRMPMFRLAATLKEEVDPRVLQVALYFTIKRFPTFASVVKRGFFWHYLETVNHAIKVEKEKDAPCKPISLLLRSSRSYRVLYYKNRISLEVFHVITDGSGAFIFLKSLLGEYFRLLGKNISKTNGVFDIDETPKDEERYNAFKMATGKSSMNSFLGASSLQLDGKIQLKNPTNIYHFEMDSNRLIGKAKSYGVTVTAYILALMFMASKEAMSNKSGDLNIQVPVNMRKYNYPKTLRNYSMYFSVSHRMDKEVNKEELIKDISEQMKTKGSEEEMTKMMGITNRLITSLRYVPLIIKQPVAQIVYGYLGNNIIGNVLSNLGVIEVPKEMEGFIESFEAMFLPEAPNKATSTLVTFNGKTRFTIVKNVIDDRYENKIYELFKEDGLEPKVYGSITYES
;
A
#
# COMPACT_ATOMS: atom_id res chain seq x y z
N MET A 1 -28.80 3.61 -34.38
CA MET A 1 -28.43 4.42 -33.22
C MET A 1 -27.64 3.53 -32.27
N THR A 2 -26.39 3.84 -32.01
CA THR A 2 -25.58 3.08 -31.08
C THR A 2 -26.00 3.42 -29.64
N HIS A 3 -25.64 2.59 -28.66
CA HIS A 3 -25.89 2.89 -27.24
C HIS A 3 -25.27 4.24 -26.83
N LYS A 4 -24.11 4.57 -27.41
CA LYS A 4 -23.41 5.86 -27.27
C LYS A 4 -24.28 7.03 -27.73
N ASP A 5 -24.90 6.92 -28.91
CA ASP A 5 -25.72 8.01 -29.49
C ASP A 5 -26.90 8.32 -28.57
N LEU A 6 -27.54 7.29 -27.98
CA LEU A 6 -28.66 7.47 -27.04
C LEU A 6 -28.24 8.16 -25.73
N GLU A 7 -27.06 7.84 -25.19
CA GLU A 7 -26.57 8.46 -23.96
C GLU A 7 -26.15 9.92 -24.20
N VAL A 8 -25.47 10.23 -25.31
CA VAL A 8 -25.10 11.60 -25.68
C VAL A 8 -26.33 12.46 -25.94
N GLU A 9 -27.38 11.91 -26.60
CA GLU A 9 -28.63 12.61 -26.85
C GLU A 9 -29.34 13.07 -25.57
N LYS A 10 -29.24 12.26 -24.49
CA LYS A 10 -29.78 12.65 -23.17
C LYS A 10 -29.09 13.88 -22.59
N LEU A 11 -27.78 13.99 -22.74
CA LEU A 11 -27.01 15.15 -22.28
C LEU A 11 -27.31 16.43 -23.11
N CYS A 12 -27.76 16.28 -24.35
CA CYS A 12 -28.07 17.38 -25.23
C CYS A 12 -29.34 18.18 -24.82
N GLY A 13 -30.14 17.63 -23.87
CA GLY A 13 -31.35 18.28 -23.42
C GLY A 13 -31.08 19.67 -22.79
N GLY A 14 -31.58 20.73 -23.43
CA GLY A 14 -31.44 22.10 -22.95
C GLY A 14 -30.16 22.84 -23.36
N LEU A 15 -29.25 22.18 -24.08
CA LEU A 15 -28.07 22.83 -24.67
C LEU A 15 -28.39 23.52 -25.98
N ASP A 16 -27.66 24.60 -26.30
CA ASP A 16 -27.72 25.19 -27.64
C ASP A 16 -26.99 24.32 -28.68
N GLU A 17 -27.12 24.64 -29.96
CA GLU A 17 -26.57 23.83 -31.05
C GLU A 17 -25.03 23.81 -31.08
N GLU A 18 -24.38 24.85 -30.60
CA GLU A 18 -22.91 24.93 -30.53
C GLU A 18 -22.38 23.98 -29.43
N ASP A 19 -22.97 24.02 -28.23
CA ASP A 19 -22.63 23.15 -27.10
C ASP A 19 -22.97 21.68 -27.38
N LYS A 20 -24.07 21.40 -28.09
CA LYS A 20 -24.38 20.05 -28.58
C LYS A 20 -23.30 19.52 -29.52
N SER A 21 -22.87 20.33 -30.49
CA SER A 21 -21.80 19.93 -31.42
C SER A 21 -20.51 19.61 -30.67
N ARG A 22 -20.09 20.48 -29.74
CA ARG A 22 -18.89 20.27 -28.92
C ARG A 22 -18.98 18.99 -28.06
N LEU A 23 -20.12 18.71 -27.48
CA LEU A 23 -20.38 17.51 -26.70
C LEU A 23 -20.25 16.23 -27.55
N ILE A 24 -20.86 16.24 -28.74
CA ILE A 24 -20.77 15.11 -29.69
C ILE A 24 -19.31 14.90 -30.10
N ASP A 25 -18.60 15.97 -30.48
CA ASP A 25 -17.18 15.89 -30.86
C ASP A 25 -16.31 15.34 -29.75
N PHE A 26 -16.56 15.71 -28.49
CA PHE A 26 -15.86 15.20 -27.33
C PHE A 26 -16.03 13.67 -27.17
N PHE A 27 -17.26 13.17 -27.24
CA PHE A 27 -17.51 11.74 -27.10
C PHE A 27 -17.06 10.93 -28.32
N ASP A 28 -17.05 11.51 -29.50
CA ASP A 28 -16.49 10.92 -30.72
C ASP A 28 -14.97 10.77 -30.60
N GLU A 29 -14.30 11.79 -30.09
CA GLU A 29 -12.87 11.73 -29.85
C GLU A 29 -12.53 10.74 -28.73
N LEU A 30 -13.30 10.71 -27.63
CA LEU A 30 -13.15 9.72 -26.56
C LEU A 30 -13.26 8.30 -27.10
N ASP A 31 -14.28 8.03 -27.95
CA ASP A 31 -14.48 6.71 -28.56
C ASP A 31 -13.29 6.29 -29.43
N LYS A 32 -12.71 7.21 -30.22
CA LYS A 32 -11.54 6.94 -31.06
C LYS A 32 -10.28 6.66 -30.27
N ARG A 33 -10.13 7.24 -29.07
CA ARG A 33 -8.95 7.06 -28.19
C ARG A 33 -8.94 5.74 -27.42
N ILE A 34 -10.08 5.02 -27.38
CA ILE A 34 -10.23 3.79 -26.60
C ILE A 34 -10.33 2.57 -27.53
N GLU A 35 -9.28 1.74 -27.55
CA GLU A 35 -9.17 0.51 -28.33
C GLU A 35 -9.01 -0.72 -27.43
N ILE A 36 -9.82 -0.82 -26.39
CA ILE A 36 -9.83 -1.94 -25.44
C ILE A 36 -11.06 -2.85 -25.69
N ALA A 37 -11.19 -3.91 -24.89
CA ALA A 37 -12.31 -4.85 -25.02
C ALA A 37 -13.66 -4.11 -25.02
N PRO A 38 -14.61 -4.47 -25.92
CA PRO A 38 -15.84 -3.70 -26.14
C PRO A 38 -16.65 -3.38 -24.89
N LEU A 39 -16.76 -4.34 -23.95
CA LEU A 39 -17.47 -4.14 -22.69
C LEU A 39 -16.79 -3.07 -21.84
N GLN A 40 -15.45 -3.14 -21.70
CA GLN A 40 -14.69 -2.17 -20.91
C GLN A 40 -14.70 -0.77 -21.54
N LYS A 41 -14.64 -0.70 -22.88
CA LYS A 41 -14.77 0.55 -23.63
C LYS A 41 -16.11 1.21 -23.35
N ARG A 42 -17.19 0.45 -23.47
CA ARG A 42 -18.54 0.93 -23.18
C ARG A 42 -18.66 1.46 -21.75
N GLU A 43 -18.19 0.67 -20.76
CA GLU A 43 -18.21 1.08 -19.36
C GLU A 43 -17.39 2.35 -19.09
N MET A 44 -16.25 2.51 -19.77
CA MET A 44 -15.42 3.70 -19.65
C MET A 44 -16.12 4.94 -20.22
N ILE A 45 -16.78 4.83 -21.39
CA ILE A 45 -17.57 5.91 -21.99
C ILE A 45 -18.74 6.29 -21.06
N GLU A 46 -19.45 5.30 -20.50
CA GLU A 46 -20.53 5.54 -19.53
C GLU A 46 -20.04 6.29 -18.27
N ASP A 47 -18.83 6.02 -17.79
CA ASP A 47 -18.26 6.73 -16.63
C ASP A 47 -17.94 8.19 -16.94
N PHE A 48 -17.41 8.48 -18.14
CA PHE A 48 -17.23 9.86 -18.59
C PHE A 48 -18.58 10.57 -18.75
N HIS A 49 -19.58 9.88 -19.28
CA HIS A 49 -20.92 10.42 -19.43
C HIS A 49 -21.54 10.82 -18.08
N LYS A 50 -21.49 9.93 -17.08
CA LYS A 50 -21.99 10.20 -15.71
C LYS A 50 -21.25 11.36 -15.04
N LEU A 51 -19.98 11.54 -15.31
CA LEU A 51 -19.23 12.66 -14.77
C LEU A 51 -19.55 13.97 -15.50
N PHE A 52 -19.75 13.90 -16.81
CA PHE A 52 -20.18 15.06 -17.62
C PHE A 52 -21.54 15.56 -17.15
N GLU A 53 -22.53 14.65 -17.03
CA GLU A 53 -23.87 14.94 -16.48
C GLU A 53 -23.80 15.64 -15.12
N LYS A 54 -23.02 15.07 -14.19
CA LYS A 54 -22.79 15.69 -12.87
C LYS A 54 -22.32 17.13 -12.96
N TYR A 55 -21.37 17.41 -13.85
CA TYR A 55 -20.85 18.77 -13.97
C TYR A 55 -21.83 19.75 -14.62
N LEU A 56 -22.66 19.29 -15.55
CA LEU A 56 -23.78 20.08 -16.09
C LEU A 56 -24.80 20.39 -14.98
N ASP A 57 -25.15 19.41 -14.14
CA ASP A 57 -26.04 19.59 -12.99
C ASP A 57 -25.49 20.58 -11.95
N GLU A 58 -24.17 20.68 -11.84
CA GLU A 58 -23.46 21.67 -11.01
C GLU A 58 -23.41 23.07 -11.67
N GLY A 59 -23.94 23.22 -12.88
CA GLY A 59 -24.00 24.48 -13.62
C GLY A 59 -22.71 24.86 -14.35
N LYS A 60 -21.79 23.90 -14.58
CA LYS A 60 -20.61 24.16 -15.41
C LYS A 60 -20.99 24.22 -16.90
N SER A 61 -20.36 25.07 -17.64
CA SER A 61 -20.51 25.13 -19.11
C SER A 61 -19.82 23.90 -19.76
N VAL A 62 -20.27 23.54 -20.96
CA VAL A 62 -19.69 22.44 -21.76
C VAL A 62 -18.17 22.65 -21.95
N ASN A 63 -17.73 23.87 -22.21
CA ASN A 63 -16.33 24.20 -22.37
C ASN A 63 -15.50 23.97 -21.08
N GLU A 64 -16.01 24.37 -19.92
CA GLU A 64 -15.35 24.12 -18.63
C GLU A 64 -15.20 22.63 -18.38
N ILE A 65 -16.24 21.85 -18.70
CA ILE A 65 -16.23 20.39 -18.51
C ILE A 65 -15.20 19.74 -19.45
N ILE A 66 -15.19 20.11 -20.73
CA ILE A 66 -14.21 19.59 -21.70
C ILE A 66 -12.78 19.92 -21.26
N ASN A 67 -12.53 21.12 -20.76
CA ASN A 67 -11.22 21.49 -20.24
C ASN A 67 -10.81 20.69 -18.98
N LEU A 68 -11.75 20.39 -18.08
CA LEU A 68 -11.50 19.55 -16.92
C LEU A 68 -11.21 18.10 -17.31
N LEU A 69 -11.94 17.58 -18.31
CA LEU A 69 -11.86 16.23 -18.81
C LEU A 69 -10.91 16.08 -20.00
N ASP A 70 -9.95 16.98 -20.17
CA ASP A 70 -9.03 16.99 -21.32
C ASP A 70 -8.55 15.56 -21.67
N LEU A 71 -9.03 15.08 -22.82
CA LEU A 71 -8.75 13.71 -23.29
C LEU A 71 -7.27 13.47 -23.61
N ASN A 72 -6.45 14.52 -23.70
CA ASN A 72 -5.01 14.38 -23.82
C ASN A 72 -4.41 13.68 -22.59
N HIS A 73 -5.06 13.78 -21.44
CA HIS A 73 -4.69 13.01 -20.24
C HIS A 73 -4.82 11.49 -20.39
N LEU A 74 -5.51 10.97 -21.42
CA LEU A 74 -5.53 9.52 -21.73
C LEU A 74 -4.28 9.07 -22.48
N GLN A 75 -3.65 9.99 -23.24
CA GLN A 75 -2.56 9.67 -24.17
C GLN A 75 -2.93 8.46 -25.05
N ASP A 76 -1.96 7.61 -25.38
CA ASP A 76 -2.19 6.35 -26.12
C ASP A 76 -2.32 5.12 -25.22
N PHE A 77 -2.58 5.30 -23.92
CA PHE A 77 -2.58 4.19 -22.96
C PHE A 77 -3.68 3.16 -23.26
N TYR A 78 -4.85 3.63 -23.67
CA TYR A 78 -6.01 2.76 -23.97
C TYR A 78 -6.09 2.32 -25.44
N LYS A 79 -5.06 2.60 -26.26
CA LYS A 79 -4.94 2.04 -27.61
C LYS A 79 -4.46 0.59 -27.57
N ALA A 80 -4.81 -0.18 -28.59
CA ALA A 80 -4.34 -1.54 -28.75
C ALA A 80 -2.81 -1.58 -28.85
N ARG A 81 -2.17 -2.36 -27.99
CA ARG A 81 -0.71 -2.54 -27.96
C ARG A 81 -0.32 -3.88 -27.34
N GLU A 82 0.85 -4.37 -27.68
CA GLU A 82 1.43 -5.52 -26.99
C GLU A 82 1.83 -5.17 -25.57
N GLY A 83 1.59 -6.11 -24.64
CA GLY A 83 1.98 -5.95 -23.23
C GLY A 83 3.51 -5.98 -23.08
N GLU A 84 4.06 -5.03 -22.35
CA GLU A 84 5.46 -5.03 -21.96
C GLU A 84 5.68 -6.01 -20.79
N TRP A 85 6.74 -6.81 -20.86
CA TRP A 85 7.11 -7.72 -19.77
C TRP A 85 8.10 -7.05 -18.83
N ILE A 86 7.73 -7.02 -17.56
CA ILE A 86 8.55 -6.45 -16.49
C ILE A 86 8.96 -7.58 -15.54
N MET A 87 10.24 -7.86 -15.44
CA MET A 87 10.75 -8.83 -14.47
C MET A 87 10.50 -8.34 -13.05
N LEU A 88 10.11 -9.23 -12.14
CA LEU A 88 9.98 -8.89 -10.73
C LEU A 88 11.32 -8.41 -10.16
N ASP A 89 11.27 -7.42 -9.24
CA ASP A 89 12.43 -7.08 -8.43
C ASP A 89 12.73 -8.20 -7.42
N ASN A 90 13.93 -8.18 -6.85
CA ASN A 90 14.39 -9.26 -6.00
C ASN A 90 13.60 -9.38 -4.67
N ALA A 91 13.02 -8.30 -4.19
CA ALA A 91 12.10 -8.39 -3.05
C ALA A 91 10.74 -8.98 -3.46
N ALA A 92 10.23 -8.58 -4.63
CA ALA A 92 8.92 -9.01 -5.11
C ALA A 92 8.85 -10.51 -5.44
N ILE A 93 9.96 -11.11 -5.86
CA ILE A 93 10.03 -12.53 -6.26
C ILE A 93 9.51 -13.49 -5.17
N ILE A 94 9.72 -13.18 -3.91
CA ILE A 94 9.32 -14.06 -2.80
C ILE A 94 7.82 -14.11 -2.59
N TYR A 95 7.08 -13.03 -2.88
CA TYR A 95 5.65 -12.94 -2.61
C TYR A 95 4.82 -13.97 -3.38
N PRO A 96 4.92 -14.07 -4.72
CA PRO A 96 4.17 -15.10 -5.45
C PRO A 96 4.66 -16.52 -5.20
N LEU A 97 5.94 -16.72 -4.79
CA LEU A 97 6.45 -18.02 -4.40
C LEU A 97 5.84 -18.52 -3.09
N GLY A 98 5.71 -17.62 -2.10
CA GLY A 98 5.16 -17.94 -0.78
C GLY A 98 3.64 -18.01 -0.74
N MET A 99 2.94 -17.58 -1.78
CA MET A 99 1.48 -17.57 -1.83
C MET A 99 0.88 -18.96 -1.61
N ARG A 100 -0.13 -19.03 -0.74
CA ARG A 100 -0.96 -20.21 -0.50
C ARG A 100 -2.43 -19.85 -0.77
N HIS A 101 -3.28 -20.88 -0.93
CA HIS A 101 -4.73 -20.67 -1.07
C HIS A 101 -5.27 -19.77 0.04
N GLY A 102 -5.89 -18.65 -0.35
CA GLY A 102 -6.48 -17.69 0.57
C GLY A 102 -5.49 -16.79 1.32
N ARG A 103 -4.18 -16.82 1.02
CA ARG A 103 -3.16 -15.96 1.64
C ARG A 103 -2.35 -15.25 0.57
N MET A 104 -2.46 -13.95 0.55
CA MET A 104 -1.75 -13.06 -0.37
C MET A 104 -1.21 -11.88 0.44
N PRO A 105 0.09 -11.56 0.35
CA PRO A 105 0.65 -10.41 1.05
C PRO A 105 0.12 -9.10 0.44
N MET A 106 -1.04 -8.70 0.96
CA MET A 106 -1.72 -7.45 0.64
C MET A 106 -1.47 -6.44 1.74
N PHE A 107 -1.33 -5.18 1.34
CA PHE A 107 -1.38 -4.06 2.28
C PHE A 107 -2.34 -2.99 1.77
N ARG A 108 -2.82 -2.17 2.69
CA ARG A 108 -3.73 -1.05 2.41
C ARG A 108 -3.08 0.25 2.83
N LEU A 109 -3.19 1.25 1.96
CA LEU A 109 -3.05 2.66 2.29
C LEU A 109 -4.39 3.34 2.08
N ALA A 110 -4.76 4.25 2.96
CA ALA A 110 -5.99 5.01 2.75
C ALA A 110 -5.83 6.48 3.14
N ALA A 111 -6.59 7.33 2.48
CA ALA A 111 -6.76 8.73 2.81
C ALA A 111 -8.21 8.96 3.20
N THR A 112 -8.43 9.56 4.36
CA THR A 112 -9.73 10.07 4.77
C THR A 112 -9.80 11.53 4.38
N LEU A 113 -10.77 11.91 3.59
CA LEU A 113 -11.01 13.27 3.13
C LEU A 113 -11.96 13.99 4.10
N LYS A 114 -11.99 15.31 4.04
CA LYS A 114 -12.97 16.10 4.83
C LYS A 114 -14.38 16.03 4.25
N GLU A 115 -14.51 15.78 2.95
CA GLU A 115 -15.78 15.67 2.24
C GLU A 115 -16.00 14.24 1.74
N GLU A 116 -17.25 13.89 1.44
CA GLU A 116 -17.56 12.59 0.86
C GLU A 116 -16.94 12.40 -0.52
N VAL A 117 -16.50 11.20 -0.80
CA VAL A 117 -15.89 10.82 -2.09
C VAL A 117 -16.97 10.73 -3.15
N ASP A 118 -16.84 11.48 -4.24
CA ASP A 118 -17.62 11.24 -5.44
C ASP A 118 -16.96 10.13 -6.29
N PRO A 119 -17.58 8.95 -6.38
CA PRO A 119 -16.99 7.81 -7.11
C PRO A 119 -16.87 8.05 -8.62
N ARG A 120 -17.67 8.96 -9.22
CA ARG A 120 -17.60 9.31 -10.65
C ARG A 120 -16.31 10.07 -10.93
N VAL A 121 -16.01 11.06 -10.09
CA VAL A 121 -14.76 11.83 -10.15
C VAL A 121 -13.55 10.93 -9.91
N LEU A 122 -13.61 10.05 -8.89
CA LEU A 122 -12.52 9.13 -8.56
C LEU A 122 -12.26 8.13 -9.70
N GLN A 123 -13.31 7.68 -10.38
CA GLN A 123 -13.20 6.76 -11.51
C GLN A 123 -12.42 7.39 -12.67
N VAL A 124 -12.75 8.60 -13.07
CA VAL A 124 -12.06 9.28 -14.17
C VAL A 124 -10.64 9.70 -13.75
N ALA A 125 -10.45 10.13 -12.50
CA ALA A 125 -9.12 10.38 -11.96
C ALA A 125 -8.21 9.14 -12.07
N LEU A 126 -8.75 7.95 -11.80
CA LEU A 126 -8.00 6.70 -11.94
C LEU A 126 -7.65 6.41 -13.41
N TYR A 127 -8.56 6.66 -14.34
CA TYR A 127 -8.29 6.50 -15.78
C TYR A 127 -7.14 7.39 -16.27
N PHE A 128 -7.05 8.61 -15.78
CA PHE A 128 -5.98 9.55 -16.14
C PHE A 128 -4.66 9.22 -15.42
N THR A 129 -4.72 8.72 -14.19
CA THR A 129 -3.52 8.48 -13.38
C THR A 129 -2.76 7.23 -13.77
N ILE A 130 -3.47 6.13 -14.10
CA ILE A 130 -2.88 4.78 -14.22
C ILE A 130 -1.75 4.67 -15.24
N LYS A 131 -1.83 5.39 -16.36
CA LYS A 131 -0.82 5.39 -17.42
C LYS A 131 0.58 5.82 -16.95
N ARG A 132 0.61 6.66 -15.91
CA ARG A 132 1.86 7.16 -15.31
C ARG A 132 2.59 6.10 -14.49
N PHE A 133 1.93 4.98 -14.18
CA PHE A 133 2.40 3.94 -13.25
C PHE A 133 2.40 2.54 -13.89
N PRO A 134 3.37 2.19 -14.73
CA PRO A 134 3.39 0.93 -15.49
C PRO A 134 3.30 -0.34 -14.62
N THR A 135 3.87 -0.32 -13.40
CA THR A 135 3.78 -1.46 -12.48
C THR A 135 2.35 -1.67 -11.95
N PHE A 136 1.59 -0.58 -11.75
CA PHE A 136 0.17 -0.66 -11.40
C PHE A 136 -0.68 -1.04 -12.62
N ALA A 137 -0.29 -0.59 -13.81
CA ALA A 137 -0.91 -1.02 -15.07
C ALA A 137 -0.47 -2.43 -15.52
N SER A 138 -0.19 -3.33 -14.56
CA SER A 138 0.33 -4.67 -14.87
C SER A 138 -0.42 -5.75 -14.12
N VAL A 139 -0.39 -6.96 -14.67
CA VAL A 139 -0.88 -8.19 -14.07
C VAL A 139 0.27 -9.17 -13.82
N VAL A 140 0.15 -9.97 -12.76
CA VAL A 140 1.14 -11.01 -12.47
C VAL A 140 0.89 -12.21 -13.36
N LYS A 141 1.93 -12.64 -14.08
CA LYS A 141 1.93 -13.83 -14.91
C LYS A 141 2.90 -14.89 -14.41
N ARG A 142 2.59 -16.12 -14.69
CA ARG A 142 3.45 -17.26 -14.38
C ARG A 142 4.35 -17.56 -15.58
N GLY A 143 5.65 -17.44 -15.40
CA GLY A 143 6.64 -17.85 -16.38
C GLY A 143 7.21 -19.25 -16.08
N PHE A 144 8.18 -19.68 -16.85
CA PHE A 144 8.82 -20.98 -16.66
C PHE A 144 9.72 -21.04 -15.41
N PHE A 145 10.54 -20.00 -15.21
CA PHE A 145 11.44 -19.91 -14.06
C PHE A 145 10.91 -19.01 -12.95
N TRP A 146 10.26 -17.90 -13.29
CA TRP A 146 9.80 -16.90 -12.36
C TRP A 146 8.45 -16.33 -12.79
N HIS A 147 7.72 -15.77 -11.83
CA HIS A 147 6.61 -14.86 -12.16
C HIS A 147 7.17 -13.57 -12.73
N TYR A 148 6.38 -12.87 -13.53
CA TYR A 148 6.69 -11.57 -14.11
C TYR A 148 5.43 -10.71 -14.17
N LEU A 149 5.61 -9.41 -14.40
CA LEU A 149 4.49 -8.50 -14.66
C LEU A 149 4.35 -8.31 -16.17
N GLU A 150 3.11 -8.28 -16.63
CA GLU A 150 2.74 -7.95 -18.00
C GLU A 150 1.88 -6.71 -17.97
N THR A 151 2.28 -5.64 -18.65
CA THR A 151 1.48 -4.41 -18.71
C THR A 151 0.20 -4.65 -19.49
N VAL A 152 -0.89 -4.05 -19.01
CA VAL A 152 -2.21 -4.16 -19.61
C VAL A 152 -2.88 -2.78 -19.67
N ASN A 153 -3.63 -2.54 -20.72
CA ASN A 153 -4.35 -1.29 -20.93
C ASN A 153 -5.83 -1.37 -20.52
N HIS A 154 -6.15 -2.24 -19.57
CA HIS A 154 -7.52 -2.45 -19.12
C HIS A 154 -8.06 -1.25 -18.34
N ALA A 155 -9.34 -0.94 -18.53
CA ALA A 155 -10.08 -0.02 -17.69
C ALA A 155 -10.24 -0.61 -16.27
N ILE A 156 -9.80 0.14 -15.26
CA ILE A 156 -9.88 -0.27 -13.85
C ILE A 156 -11.05 0.43 -13.20
N LYS A 157 -11.92 -0.33 -12.54
CA LYS A 157 -13.06 0.22 -11.80
C LYS A 157 -12.67 0.49 -10.35
N VAL A 158 -13.12 1.65 -9.86
CA VAL A 158 -13.18 1.89 -8.43
C VAL A 158 -14.35 1.13 -7.84
N GLU A 159 -14.16 0.56 -6.66
CA GLU A 159 -15.15 -0.31 -6.04
C GLU A 159 -15.63 0.30 -4.71
N LYS A 160 -16.93 0.19 -4.42
CA LYS A 160 -17.41 0.49 -3.07
C LYS A 160 -16.89 -0.56 -2.11
N GLU A 161 -16.29 -0.14 -1.00
CA GLU A 161 -15.81 -1.06 0.03
C GLU A 161 -16.98 -1.83 0.66
N LYS A 162 -16.92 -3.16 0.60
CA LYS A 162 -17.96 -4.07 1.10
C LYS A 162 -17.40 -5.18 1.99
N ASP A 163 -16.12 -5.46 1.83
CA ASP A 163 -15.42 -6.58 2.48
C ASP A 163 -14.39 -6.05 3.50
N ALA A 164 -13.90 -6.97 4.34
CA ALA A 164 -12.77 -6.71 5.22
C ALA A 164 -11.53 -6.27 4.43
N PRO A 165 -10.66 -5.41 5.02
CA PRO A 165 -9.46 -4.92 4.36
C PRO A 165 -8.52 -6.05 3.89
N CYS A 166 -7.80 -5.79 2.81
CA CYS A 166 -6.78 -6.68 2.27
C CYS A 166 -7.26 -8.09 1.90
N LYS A 167 -8.54 -8.25 1.54
CA LYS A 167 -9.07 -9.51 1.01
C LYS A 167 -8.23 -9.94 -0.21
N PRO A 168 -7.79 -11.21 -0.29
CA PRO A 168 -7.00 -11.68 -1.42
C PRO A 168 -7.67 -11.42 -2.76
N ILE A 169 -6.87 -11.04 -3.74
CA ILE A 169 -7.31 -10.84 -5.13
C ILE A 169 -7.15 -12.16 -5.88
N SER A 170 -8.14 -12.53 -6.68
CA SER A 170 -8.01 -13.72 -7.53
C SER A 170 -7.04 -13.46 -8.67
N LEU A 171 -5.96 -14.21 -8.77
CA LEU A 171 -4.99 -14.13 -9.88
C LEU A 171 -5.31 -15.10 -11.03
N LEU A 172 -6.40 -15.86 -10.93
CA LEU A 172 -6.78 -16.87 -11.93
C LEU A 172 -7.47 -16.28 -13.16
N LEU A 173 -8.07 -15.12 -13.03
CA LEU A 173 -8.75 -14.44 -14.12
C LEU A 173 -7.75 -13.63 -14.95
N ARG A 174 -7.90 -13.61 -16.28
CA ARG A 174 -7.07 -12.79 -17.18
C ARG A 174 -7.12 -11.29 -16.87
N SER A 175 -8.21 -10.84 -16.26
CA SER A 175 -8.43 -9.46 -15.80
C SER A 175 -7.98 -9.22 -14.37
N SER A 176 -7.39 -10.21 -13.70
CA SER A 176 -6.98 -10.10 -12.30
C SER A 176 -5.86 -9.09 -12.14
N ARG A 177 -6.10 -8.09 -11.32
CA ARG A 177 -5.16 -7.00 -11.06
C ARG A 177 -4.41 -7.24 -9.78
N SER A 178 -3.30 -6.56 -9.65
CA SER A 178 -2.46 -6.64 -8.45
C SER A 178 -2.81 -5.58 -7.40
N TYR A 179 -3.89 -4.83 -7.60
CA TYR A 179 -4.39 -3.83 -6.66
C TYR A 179 -5.86 -3.52 -6.86
N ARG A 180 -6.47 -2.81 -5.90
CA ARG A 180 -7.83 -2.27 -5.94
C ARG A 180 -7.83 -0.83 -5.42
N VAL A 181 -8.68 0.01 -6.01
CA VAL A 181 -9.04 1.33 -5.47
C VAL A 181 -10.47 1.23 -4.94
N LEU A 182 -10.63 1.47 -3.66
CA LEU A 182 -11.90 1.35 -2.94
C LEU A 182 -12.31 2.70 -2.40
N TYR A 183 -13.62 2.92 -2.25
CA TYR A 183 -14.14 4.09 -1.56
C TYR A 183 -15.22 3.72 -0.56
N TYR A 184 -15.28 4.45 0.54
CA TYR A 184 -16.34 4.34 1.53
C TYR A 184 -16.55 5.67 2.23
N LYS A 185 -17.73 6.29 2.08
CA LYS A 185 -18.01 7.65 2.57
C LYS A 185 -16.92 8.63 2.10
N ASN A 186 -16.16 9.19 3.01
CA ASN A 186 -15.08 10.13 2.76
C ASN A 186 -13.68 9.49 2.69
N ARG A 187 -13.58 8.15 2.61
CA ARG A 187 -12.30 7.44 2.55
C ARG A 187 -12.04 6.86 1.17
N ILE A 188 -10.83 7.09 0.64
CA ILE A 188 -10.27 6.42 -0.54
C ILE A 188 -9.19 5.47 -0.06
N SER A 189 -9.31 4.19 -0.40
CA SER A 189 -8.37 3.14 -0.01
C SER A 189 -7.71 2.52 -1.25
N LEU A 190 -6.41 2.32 -1.17
CA LEU A 190 -5.61 1.60 -2.14
C LEU A 190 -5.13 0.30 -1.50
N GLU A 191 -5.59 -0.84 -1.98
CA GLU A 191 -5.11 -2.16 -1.59
C GLU A 191 -4.20 -2.73 -2.65
N VAL A 192 -3.02 -3.15 -2.24
CA VAL A 192 -1.94 -3.53 -3.15
C VAL A 192 -1.40 -4.90 -2.80
N PHE A 193 -1.30 -5.77 -3.80
CA PHE A 193 -0.47 -6.96 -3.70
C PHE A 193 1.01 -6.54 -3.75
N HIS A 194 1.75 -6.87 -2.70
CA HIS A 194 3.11 -6.37 -2.47
C HIS A 194 4.13 -6.70 -3.60
N VAL A 195 3.68 -7.44 -4.63
CA VAL A 195 4.49 -7.80 -5.79
C VAL A 195 4.81 -6.61 -6.70
N ILE A 196 3.93 -5.60 -6.76
CA ILE A 196 4.09 -4.47 -7.70
C ILE A 196 4.87 -3.30 -7.14
N THR A 197 4.82 -3.09 -5.82
CA THR A 197 5.45 -1.95 -5.14
C THR A 197 5.51 -2.16 -3.63
N ASP A 198 6.30 -1.34 -2.95
CA ASP A 198 6.29 -1.17 -1.49
C ASP A 198 5.42 0.01 -1.04
N GLY A 199 5.36 0.25 0.27
CA GLY A 199 4.57 1.33 0.85
C GLY A 199 4.93 2.72 0.30
N SER A 200 6.20 2.98 0.00
CA SER A 200 6.64 4.28 -0.54
C SER A 200 6.13 4.51 -1.96
N GLY A 201 6.29 3.52 -2.85
CA GLY A 201 5.77 3.62 -4.22
C GLY A 201 4.24 3.66 -4.26
N ALA A 202 3.57 2.91 -3.38
CA ALA A 202 2.11 2.95 -3.25
C ALA A 202 1.59 4.31 -2.75
N PHE A 203 2.30 4.99 -1.83
CA PHE A 203 1.94 6.35 -1.42
C PHE A 203 2.09 7.36 -2.57
N ILE A 204 3.11 7.22 -3.42
CA ILE A 204 3.26 8.09 -4.60
C ILE A 204 2.07 7.91 -5.54
N PHE A 205 1.67 6.66 -5.81
CA PHE A 205 0.47 6.39 -6.61
C PHE A 205 -0.80 6.98 -5.97
N LEU A 206 -1.04 6.72 -4.68
CA LEU A 206 -2.22 7.23 -3.98
C LEU A 206 -2.26 8.76 -3.96
N LYS A 207 -1.14 9.43 -3.69
CA LYS A 207 -1.06 10.89 -3.70
C LYS A 207 -1.30 11.47 -5.09
N SER A 208 -0.77 10.84 -6.14
CA SER A 208 -1.01 11.28 -7.53
C SER A 208 -2.47 11.10 -7.94
N LEU A 209 -3.10 9.99 -7.53
CA LEU A 209 -4.53 9.76 -7.73
C LEU A 209 -5.39 10.80 -7.01
N LEU A 210 -5.05 11.13 -5.76
CA LEU A 210 -5.72 12.18 -4.99
C LEU A 210 -5.50 13.57 -5.63
N GLY A 211 -4.30 13.86 -6.11
CA GLY A 211 -4.00 15.10 -6.83
C GLY A 211 -4.89 15.25 -8.06
N GLU A 212 -5.05 14.18 -8.82
CA GLU A 212 -5.91 14.17 -10.01
C GLU A 212 -7.41 14.24 -9.65
N TYR A 213 -7.82 13.54 -8.58
CA TYR A 213 -9.16 13.63 -8.03
C TYR A 213 -9.53 15.08 -7.65
N PHE A 214 -8.63 15.78 -6.94
CA PHE A 214 -8.86 17.18 -6.57
C PHE A 214 -8.78 18.12 -7.78
N ARG A 215 -7.93 17.85 -8.78
CA ARG A 215 -7.90 18.60 -10.03
C ARG A 215 -9.25 18.55 -10.75
N LEU A 216 -9.83 17.37 -10.84
CA LEU A 216 -11.17 17.16 -11.42
C LEU A 216 -12.27 17.85 -10.61
N LEU A 217 -12.09 18.06 -9.31
CA LEU A 217 -12.96 18.90 -8.48
C LEU A 217 -12.66 20.41 -8.64
N GLY A 218 -11.86 20.81 -9.63
CA GLY A 218 -11.53 22.21 -9.94
C GLY A 218 -10.46 22.82 -9.03
N LYS A 219 -9.66 22.00 -8.31
CA LYS A 219 -8.55 22.49 -7.48
C LYS A 219 -7.24 22.49 -8.26
N ASN A 220 -6.43 23.53 -8.08
CA ASN A 220 -5.08 23.54 -8.64
C ASN A 220 -4.12 22.87 -7.66
N ILE A 221 -3.54 21.73 -8.05
CA ILE A 221 -2.65 20.92 -7.22
C ILE A 221 -1.25 20.90 -7.83
N SER A 222 -0.25 21.33 -7.06
CA SER A 222 1.15 21.31 -7.48
C SER A 222 1.72 19.89 -7.55
N LYS A 223 2.65 19.67 -8.47
CA LYS A 223 3.32 18.38 -8.70
C LYS A 223 4.56 18.23 -7.81
N THR A 224 4.35 18.26 -6.49
CA THR A 224 5.38 18.21 -5.46
C THR A 224 5.06 17.14 -4.41
N ASN A 225 5.97 16.88 -3.48
CA ASN A 225 5.79 15.98 -2.33
C ASN A 225 5.24 14.59 -2.71
N GLY A 226 5.65 14.07 -3.89
CA GLY A 226 5.26 12.75 -4.38
C GLY A 226 3.92 12.71 -5.11
N VAL A 227 3.35 13.84 -5.45
CA VAL A 227 2.32 13.95 -6.48
C VAL A 227 3.02 14.08 -7.82
N PHE A 228 2.87 13.07 -8.67
CA PHE A 228 3.49 13.06 -10.00
C PHE A 228 2.62 13.78 -11.02
N ASP A 229 3.27 14.36 -12.01
CA ASP A 229 2.57 14.81 -13.21
C ASP A 229 2.11 13.58 -14.00
N ILE A 230 0.80 13.44 -14.15
CA ILE A 230 0.20 12.30 -14.85
C ILE A 230 0.52 12.28 -16.35
N ASP A 231 0.94 13.39 -16.92
CA ASP A 231 1.27 13.52 -18.36
C ASP A 231 2.77 13.32 -18.63
N GLU A 232 3.59 13.30 -17.58
CA GLU A 232 5.02 12.98 -17.70
C GLU A 232 5.21 11.49 -18.03
N THR A 233 6.05 11.20 -19.01
CA THR A 233 6.42 9.81 -19.35
C THR A 233 7.15 9.15 -18.17
N PRO A 234 6.79 7.90 -17.79
CA PRO A 234 7.50 7.16 -16.75
C PRO A 234 9.00 7.05 -17.07
N LYS A 235 9.86 7.37 -16.09
CA LYS A 235 11.32 7.29 -16.25
C LYS A 235 11.83 5.88 -16.01
N ASP A 236 12.87 5.47 -16.70
CA ASP A 236 13.47 4.13 -16.52
C ASP A 236 13.96 3.90 -15.09
N GLU A 237 14.48 4.93 -14.42
CA GLU A 237 14.90 4.86 -13.02
C GLU A 237 13.76 4.49 -12.05
N GLU A 238 12.50 4.85 -12.36
CA GLU A 238 11.33 4.50 -11.57
C GLU A 238 10.97 3.03 -11.67
N ARG A 239 11.38 2.37 -12.76
CA ARG A 239 11.14 0.95 -13.02
C ARG A 239 12.34 0.06 -12.70
N TYR A 240 13.45 0.66 -12.26
CA TYR A 240 14.69 -0.04 -12.01
C TYR A 240 14.61 -1.00 -10.81
N ASN A 241 15.16 -2.21 -10.96
CA ASN A 241 15.35 -3.14 -9.86
C ASN A 241 16.58 -2.73 -9.03
N ALA A 242 16.36 -1.90 -8.02
CA ALA A 242 17.42 -1.30 -7.21
C ALA A 242 18.21 -2.33 -6.36
N PHE A 243 17.70 -3.54 -6.15
CA PHE A 243 18.46 -4.62 -5.51
C PHE A 243 19.73 -5.00 -6.25
N LYS A 244 19.80 -4.78 -7.57
CA LYS A 244 21.01 -5.04 -8.36
C LYS A 244 22.20 -4.17 -7.97
N MET A 245 21.99 -3.07 -7.25
CA MET A 245 23.05 -2.19 -6.76
C MET A 245 23.86 -2.79 -5.59
N ALA A 246 23.32 -3.79 -4.90
CA ALA A 246 23.97 -4.38 -3.74
C ALA A 246 25.00 -5.45 -4.15
N THR A 247 26.27 -5.21 -3.81
CA THR A 247 27.41 -6.10 -4.12
C THR A 247 27.97 -6.83 -2.89
N GLY A 248 27.31 -6.77 -1.73
CA GLY A 248 27.81 -7.29 -0.46
C GLY A 248 28.10 -8.80 -0.46
N LYS A 249 29.26 -9.20 0.11
CA LYS A 249 29.62 -10.59 0.41
C LYS A 249 29.32 -10.90 1.87
N SER A 250 28.40 -11.81 2.17
CA SER A 250 28.09 -12.25 3.53
C SER A 250 27.66 -13.73 3.54
N SER A 251 27.73 -14.42 4.69
CA SER A 251 27.33 -15.82 4.81
C SER A 251 25.83 -16.00 4.96
N MET A 252 25.29 -17.13 4.53
CA MET A 252 23.85 -17.44 4.57
C MET A 252 23.29 -17.72 5.96
N ASN A 253 24.14 -17.90 6.98
CA ASN A 253 23.73 -18.23 8.34
C ASN A 253 22.94 -17.12 9.06
N SER A 254 22.98 -15.89 8.55
CA SER A 254 22.24 -14.74 9.11
C SER A 254 20.73 -14.77 8.82
N PHE A 255 20.27 -15.64 7.91
CA PHE A 255 18.85 -15.75 7.54
C PHE A 255 18.03 -16.72 8.41
N LEU A 256 18.70 -17.65 9.09
CA LEU A 256 18.05 -18.65 9.93
C LEU A 256 17.98 -18.12 11.37
N GLY A 257 16.98 -17.29 11.66
CA GLY A 257 16.69 -16.84 13.03
C GLY A 257 16.11 -17.96 13.90
N ALA A 258 16.28 -17.84 15.23
CA ALA A 258 15.58 -18.69 16.19
C ALA A 258 14.06 -18.45 16.12
N SER A 259 13.27 -19.47 16.49
CA SER A 259 11.82 -19.37 16.58
C SER A 259 11.41 -18.25 17.54
N SER A 260 10.44 -17.44 17.15
CA SER A 260 9.90 -16.36 17.96
C SER A 260 8.68 -16.80 18.75
N LEU A 261 8.56 -16.32 19.97
CA LEU A 261 7.31 -16.39 20.73
C LEU A 261 6.19 -15.67 19.97
N GLN A 262 4.95 -16.09 20.25
CA GLN A 262 3.74 -15.55 19.66
C GLN A 262 2.77 -15.10 20.77
N LEU A 263 1.97 -14.07 20.50
CA LEU A 263 0.86 -13.68 21.36
C LEU A 263 -0.08 -14.88 21.61
N ASP A 264 -0.81 -14.86 22.72
CA ASP A 264 -1.84 -15.87 22.99
C ASP A 264 -3.06 -15.73 22.07
N GLY A 265 -4.01 -16.63 22.21
CA GLY A 265 -5.26 -16.65 21.47
C GLY A 265 -5.25 -17.54 20.23
N LYS A 266 -6.43 -17.95 19.79
CA LYS A 266 -6.61 -18.72 18.56
C LYS A 266 -6.76 -17.79 17.37
N ILE A 267 -6.04 -18.08 16.28
CA ILE A 267 -6.20 -17.34 15.02
C ILE A 267 -7.58 -17.58 14.45
N GLN A 268 -8.29 -16.50 14.16
CA GLN A 268 -9.58 -16.52 13.51
C GLN A 268 -9.38 -16.58 11.99
N LEU A 269 -9.72 -17.72 11.39
CA LEU A 269 -9.55 -17.94 9.95
C LEU A 269 -10.73 -17.41 9.12
N LYS A 270 -11.90 -17.25 9.73
CA LYS A 270 -13.15 -16.90 9.06
C LYS A 270 -13.73 -15.53 9.47
N ASN A 271 -13.15 -14.88 10.44
CA ASN A 271 -13.71 -13.68 11.03
C ASN A 271 -12.77 -12.50 11.06
N PRO A 272 -13.39 -11.38 11.31
CA PRO A 272 -12.82 -10.09 11.01
C PRO A 272 -11.56 -9.87 11.80
N THR A 273 -10.68 -9.27 11.09
CA THR A 273 -9.48 -8.68 11.61
C THR A 273 -9.87 -7.51 12.51
N ASN A 274 -9.46 -7.52 13.76
CA ASN A 274 -9.63 -6.38 14.65
C ASN A 274 -8.60 -5.31 14.32
N ILE A 275 -9.04 -4.09 14.11
CA ILE A 275 -8.18 -2.95 13.79
C ILE A 275 -8.37 -1.88 14.84
N TYR A 276 -7.27 -1.45 15.45
CA TYR A 276 -7.25 -0.39 16.45
C TYR A 276 -6.33 0.73 15.99
N HIS A 277 -6.83 1.95 15.99
CA HIS A 277 -6.05 3.14 15.70
C HIS A 277 -5.86 3.93 17.00
N PHE A 278 -4.61 4.22 17.34
CA PHE A 278 -4.22 5.11 18.42
C PHE A 278 -3.69 6.39 17.79
N GLU A 279 -4.50 7.44 17.77
CA GLU A 279 -4.12 8.75 17.24
C GLU A 279 -3.67 9.67 18.36
N MET A 280 -2.49 10.26 18.21
CA MET A 280 -1.89 11.13 19.21
C MET A 280 -1.16 12.31 18.56
N ASP A 281 -0.94 13.36 19.34
CA ASP A 281 -0.12 14.49 18.93
C ASP A 281 1.32 14.06 18.64
N SER A 282 1.82 14.37 17.45
CA SER A 282 3.16 13.98 17.01
C SER A 282 4.28 14.61 17.85
N ASN A 283 4.10 15.87 18.27
CA ASN A 283 5.13 16.57 19.03
C ASN A 283 5.26 15.98 20.45
N ARG A 284 4.12 15.62 21.09
CA ARG A 284 4.13 14.92 22.37
C ARG A 284 4.82 13.57 22.25
N LEU A 285 4.48 12.78 21.24
CA LEU A 285 5.11 11.47 20.99
C LEU A 285 6.61 11.59 20.73
N ILE A 286 7.03 12.54 19.87
CA ILE A 286 8.44 12.82 19.59
C ILE A 286 9.15 13.32 20.85
N GLY A 287 8.54 14.22 21.61
CA GLY A 287 9.07 14.72 22.87
C GLY A 287 9.29 13.60 23.87
N LYS A 288 8.35 12.68 24.00
CA LYS A 288 8.47 11.52 24.89
C LYS A 288 9.61 10.58 24.47
N ALA A 289 9.70 10.23 23.17
CA ALA A 289 10.81 9.43 22.67
C ALA A 289 12.17 10.12 22.90
N LYS A 290 12.26 11.44 22.65
CA LYS A 290 13.46 12.23 22.90
C LYS A 290 13.85 12.29 24.38
N SER A 291 12.90 12.28 25.32
CA SER A 291 13.22 12.25 26.76
C SER A 291 13.98 10.99 27.18
N TYR A 292 13.84 9.90 26.42
CA TYR A 292 14.65 8.69 26.56
C TYR A 292 15.91 8.68 25.65
N GLY A 293 16.14 9.71 24.84
CA GLY A 293 17.27 9.79 23.90
C GLY A 293 17.14 8.87 22.68
N VAL A 294 15.93 8.46 22.30
CA VAL A 294 15.69 7.47 21.23
C VAL A 294 14.75 7.97 20.14
N THR A 295 14.63 7.22 19.06
CA THR A 295 13.65 7.46 18.00
C THR A 295 12.25 7.03 18.41
N VAL A 296 11.20 7.61 17.79
CA VAL A 296 9.81 7.17 17.97
C VAL A 296 9.65 5.67 17.71
N THR A 297 10.32 5.14 16.68
CA THR A 297 10.25 3.70 16.35
C THR A 297 10.80 2.84 17.48
N ALA A 298 11.96 3.20 18.06
CA ALA A 298 12.54 2.44 19.16
C ALA A 298 11.67 2.49 20.42
N TYR A 299 11.11 3.67 20.71
CA TYR A 299 10.17 3.84 21.82
C TYR A 299 8.93 2.97 21.65
N ILE A 300 8.25 3.01 20.49
CA ILE A 300 7.06 2.19 20.22
C ILE A 300 7.38 0.69 20.27
N LEU A 301 8.52 0.25 19.71
CA LEU A 301 8.96 -1.15 19.79
C LEU A 301 9.10 -1.62 21.23
N ALA A 302 9.68 -0.82 22.10
CA ALA A 302 9.80 -1.17 23.52
C ALA A 302 8.42 -1.32 24.19
N LEU A 303 7.46 -0.42 23.91
CA LEU A 303 6.09 -0.57 24.38
C LEU A 303 5.43 -1.85 23.82
N MET A 304 5.70 -2.19 22.55
CA MET A 304 5.18 -3.42 21.94
C MET A 304 5.75 -4.68 22.65
N PHE A 305 7.02 -4.69 23.04
CA PHE A 305 7.59 -5.79 23.86
C PHE A 305 6.91 -5.90 25.20
N MET A 306 6.73 -4.80 25.93
CA MET A 306 6.06 -4.76 27.22
C MET A 306 4.60 -5.27 27.11
N ALA A 307 3.86 -4.79 26.13
CA ALA A 307 2.48 -5.23 25.88
C ALA A 307 2.40 -6.70 25.46
N SER A 308 3.36 -7.16 24.66
CA SER A 308 3.42 -8.58 24.27
C SER A 308 3.68 -9.49 25.48
N LYS A 309 4.51 -9.05 26.44
CA LYS A 309 4.77 -9.80 27.68
C LYS A 309 3.49 -10.02 28.49
N GLU A 310 2.58 -9.03 28.52
CA GLU A 310 1.28 -9.14 29.16
C GLU A 310 0.33 -10.09 28.43
N ALA A 311 0.39 -10.08 27.09
CA ALA A 311 -0.48 -10.88 26.22
C ALA A 311 0.07 -12.29 25.92
N MET A 312 1.06 -12.78 26.69
CA MET A 312 1.68 -14.09 26.55
C MET A 312 1.63 -14.87 27.85
N SER A 313 1.14 -16.11 27.79
CA SER A 313 1.23 -17.08 28.89
C SER A 313 2.60 -17.75 28.94
N ASN A 314 3.14 -18.14 27.77
CA ASN A 314 4.50 -18.67 27.67
C ASN A 314 5.48 -17.53 27.41
N LYS A 315 6.38 -17.31 28.35
CA LYS A 315 7.43 -16.27 28.30
C LYS A 315 8.85 -16.87 28.14
N SER A 316 8.95 -18.20 27.99
CA SER A 316 10.26 -18.87 27.89
C SER A 316 10.78 -18.79 26.44
N GLY A 317 11.60 -17.81 26.15
CA GLY A 317 12.22 -17.61 24.84
C GLY A 317 12.26 -16.16 24.41
N ASP A 318 12.59 -15.96 23.15
CA ASP A 318 12.73 -14.66 22.53
C ASP A 318 11.46 -14.27 21.73
N LEU A 319 11.02 -13.04 21.88
CA LEU A 319 10.10 -12.40 20.94
C LEU A 319 10.90 -11.61 19.91
N ASN A 320 10.60 -11.80 18.64
CA ASN A 320 11.21 -11.05 17.54
C ASN A 320 10.17 -10.12 16.91
N ILE A 321 10.45 -8.84 16.87
CA ILE A 321 9.62 -7.87 16.14
C ILE A 321 10.36 -7.44 14.88
N GLN A 322 9.76 -7.68 13.72
CA GLN A 322 10.32 -7.30 12.43
C GLN A 322 10.07 -5.82 12.15
N VAL A 323 11.11 -5.15 11.63
CA VAL A 323 11.09 -3.74 11.28
C VAL A 323 11.47 -3.58 9.81
N PRO A 324 10.52 -3.32 8.92
CA PRO A 324 10.80 -2.95 7.54
C PRO A 324 11.56 -1.63 7.43
N VAL A 325 12.48 -1.58 6.49
CA VAL A 325 13.35 -0.42 6.23
C VAL A 325 13.25 -0.02 4.76
N ASN A 326 12.87 1.22 4.51
CA ASN A 326 12.94 1.81 3.19
C ASN A 326 14.40 2.06 2.81
N MET A 327 14.93 1.28 1.87
CA MET A 327 16.32 1.35 1.45
C MET A 327 16.67 2.63 0.69
N ARG A 328 15.67 3.36 0.19
CA ARG A 328 15.87 4.65 -0.49
C ARG A 328 16.56 5.69 0.39
N LYS A 329 16.45 5.53 1.72
CA LYS A 329 17.13 6.43 2.69
C LYS A 329 18.66 6.35 2.63
N TYR A 330 19.22 5.29 2.06
CA TYR A 330 20.69 5.10 2.01
C TYR A 330 21.30 5.53 0.68
N ASN A 331 20.67 5.24 -0.48
CA ASN A 331 21.25 5.49 -1.80
C ASN A 331 20.27 6.04 -2.84
N TYR A 332 19.16 6.59 -2.43
CA TYR A 332 18.21 7.42 -3.19
C TYR A 332 17.80 6.94 -4.60
N PRO A 333 17.63 5.64 -4.90
CA PRO A 333 17.08 5.28 -6.20
C PRO A 333 15.63 5.79 -6.28
N LYS A 334 15.26 6.38 -7.42
CA LYS A 334 13.90 6.88 -7.65
C LYS A 334 12.91 5.78 -8.01
N THR A 335 13.24 4.53 -7.80
CA THR A 335 12.39 3.39 -8.13
C THR A 335 11.07 3.45 -7.36
N LEU A 336 9.98 3.19 -8.07
CA LEU A 336 8.64 3.00 -7.50
C LEU A 336 8.36 1.54 -7.15
N ARG A 337 9.29 0.64 -7.48
CA ARG A 337 9.20 -0.79 -7.20
C ARG A 337 9.60 -1.10 -5.77
N ASN A 338 9.52 -2.37 -5.37
CA ASN A 338 9.97 -2.75 -4.04
C ASN A 338 11.44 -2.44 -3.84
N TYR A 339 11.73 -1.62 -2.83
CA TYR A 339 13.08 -1.35 -2.38
C TYR A 339 13.10 -1.22 -0.86
N SER A 340 12.56 -2.23 -0.21
CA SER A 340 12.54 -2.38 1.24
C SER A 340 13.24 -3.67 1.65
N MET A 341 13.93 -3.59 2.77
CA MET A 341 14.50 -4.72 3.50
C MET A 341 13.90 -4.74 4.90
N TYR A 342 14.29 -5.69 5.71
CA TYR A 342 13.86 -5.74 7.11
C TYR A 342 14.97 -6.30 7.99
N PHE A 343 14.93 -5.92 9.25
CA PHE A 343 15.67 -6.59 10.32
C PHE A 343 14.71 -6.91 11.47
N SER A 344 15.14 -7.71 12.41
CA SER A 344 14.36 -7.99 13.61
C SER A 344 15.09 -7.52 14.86
N VAL A 345 14.36 -6.83 15.73
CA VAL A 345 14.77 -6.61 17.11
C VAL A 345 14.24 -7.75 17.98
N SER A 346 15.01 -8.18 18.96
CA SER A 346 14.71 -9.35 19.78
C SER A 346 14.82 -9.00 21.25
N HIS A 347 13.91 -9.55 22.04
CA HIS A 347 14.01 -9.46 23.51
C HIS A 347 13.59 -10.76 24.14
N ARG A 348 14.33 -11.17 25.17
CA ARG A 348 14.05 -12.38 25.93
C ARG A 348 12.95 -12.13 26.96
N MET A 349 11.80 -12.80 26.80
CA MET A 349 10.57 -12.46 27.52
C MET A 349 10.51 -12.97 28.96
N ASP A 350 11.34 -13.94 29.33
CA ASP A 350 11.47 -14.45 30.71
C ASP A 350 12.34 -13.55 31.63
N LYS A 351 13.03 -12.56 31.05
CA LYS A 351 13.82 -11.59 31.83
C LYS A 351 12.94 -10.44 32.31
N GLU A 352 13.14 -10.05 33.56
CA GLU A 352 12.64 -8.78 34.07
C GLU A 352 13.61 -7.67 33.67
N VAL A 353 13.10 -6.67 32.93
CA VAL A 353 13.86 -5.49 32.49
C VAL A 353 12.98 -4.28 32.71
N ASN A 354 13.56 -3.21 33.24
CA ASN A 354 12.82 -1.97 33.38
C ASN A 354 12.61 -1.30 32.00
N LYS A 355 11.64 -0.43 31.92
CA LYS A 355 11.25 0.27 30.69
C LYS A 355 12.41 1.03 30.03
N GLU A 356 13.23 1.71 30.82
CA GLU A 356 14.34 2.55 30.29
C GLU A 356 15.46 1.69 29.70
N GLU A 357 15.81 0.57 30.37
CA GLU A 357 16.80 -0.37 29.88
C GLU A 357 16.33 -1.03 28.60
N LEU A 358 15.06 -1.45 28.52
CA LEU A 358 14.48 -2.02 27.32
C LEU A 358 14.51 -1.04 26.15
N ILE A 359 14.12 0.21 26.37
CA ILE A 359 14.14 1.25 25.34
C ILE A 359 15.57 1.47 24.79
N LYS A 360 16.58 1.50 25.67
CA LYS A 360 17.98 1.65 25.27
C LYS A 360 18.48 0.45 24.46
N ASP A 361 18.22 -0.77 24.95
CA ASP A 361 18.60 -2.02 24.26
C ASP A 361 17.98 -2.09 22.85
N ILE A 362 16.69 -1.83 22.73
CA ILE A 362 16.01 -1.81 21.42
C ILE A 362 16.60 -0.73 20.50
N SER A 363 16.89 0.46 21.03
CA SER A 363 17.52 1.54 20.25
C SER A 363 18.91 1.15 19.73
N GLU A 364 19.71 0.45 20.52
CA GLU A 364 21.03 -0.04 20.11
C GLU A 364 20.93 -1.12 19.05
N GLN A 365 20.04 -2.10 19.23
CA GLN A 365 19.76 -3.11 18.21
C GLN A 365 19.31 -2.48 16.89
N MET A 366 18.46 -1.46 16.93
CA MET A 366 18.02 -0.75 15.73
C MET A 366 19.17 -0.03 15.01
N LYS A 367 20.06 0.63 15.75
CA LYS A 367 21.24 1.31 15.19
C LYS A 367 22.17 0.31 14.49
N THR A 368 22.43 -0.81 15.12
CA THR A 368 23.34 -1.84 14.61
C THR A 368 22.73 -2.59 13.44
N LYS A 369 21.57 -3.22 13.65
CA LYS A 369 20.92 -4.10 12.65
C LYS A 369 20.30 -3.32 11.49
N GLY A 370 19.85 -2.09 11.73
CA GLY A 370 19.30 -1.19 10.71
C GLY A 370 20.33 -0.28 10.06
N SER A 371 21.63 -0.54 10.20
CA SER A 371 22.68 0.23 9.54
C SER A 371 22.70 -0.05 8.01
N GLU A 372 23.22 0.90 7.23
CA GLU A 372 23.36 0.75 5.79
C GLU A 372 24.20 -0.49 5.44
N GLU A 373 25.27 -0.73 6.18
CA GLU A 373 26.17 -1.86 5.98
C GLU A 373 25.42 -3.19 6.15
N GLU A 374 24.69 -3.39 7.26
CA GLU A 374 23.95 -4.62 7.53
C GLU A 374 22.81 -4.83 6.51
N MET A 375 22.07 -3.76 6.17
CA MET A 375 21.00 -3.84 5.18
C MET A 375 21.57 -4.18 3.78
N THR A 376 22.70 -3.60 3.39
CA THR A 376 23.36 -3.91 2.11
C THR A 376 23.87 -5.36 2.08
N LYS A 377 24.42 -5.87 3.19
CA LYS A 377 24.80 -7.28 3.32
C LYS A 377 23.59 -8.21 3.12
N MET A 378 22.47 -7.91 3.75
CA MET A 378 21.24 -8.69 3.60
C MET A 378 20.69 -8.67 2.16
N MET A 379 20.75 -7.52 1.49
CA MET A 379 20.42 -7.44 0.06
C MET A 379 21.34 -8.33 -0.78
N GLY A 380 22.63 -8.33 -0.51
CA GLY A 380 23.61 -9.18 -1.19
C GLY A 380 23.34 -10.68 -1.01
N ILE A 381 22.88 -11.10 0.18
CA ILE A 381 22.46 -12.49 0.45
C ILE A 381 21.21 -12.84 -0.38
N THR A 382 20.21 -11.97 -0.37
CA THR A 382 18.98 -12.13 -1.15
C THR A 382 19.29 -12.26 -2.64
N ASN A 383 20.17 -11.41 -3.18
CA ASN A 383 20.60 -11.47 -4.58
C ASN A 383 21.27 -12.80 -4.93
N ARG A 384 22.13 -13.31 -4.05
CA ARG A 384 22.79 -14.61 -4.27
C ARG A 384 21.80 -15.76 -4.24
N LEU A 385 20.88 -15.78 -3.31
CA LEU A 385 19.85 -16.81 -3.23
C LEU A 385 19.01 -16.83 -4.51
N ILE A 386 18.55 -15.68 -4.98
CA ILE A 386 17.78 -15.56 -6.22
C ILE A 386 18.60 -16.02 -7.42
N THR A 387 19.87 -15.61 -7.47
CA THR A 387 20.79 -16.01 -8.57
C THR A 387 21.03 -17.52 -8.59
N SER A 388 21.21 -18.16 -7.43
CA SER A 388 21.42 -19.62 -7.35
C SER A 388 20.19 -20.41 -7.80
N LEU A 389 18.98 -19.85 -7.61
CA LEU A 389 17.73 -20.48 -8.00
C LEU A 389 17.25 -20.11 -9.42
N ARG A 390 18.03 -19.29 -10.15
CA ARG A 390 17.53 -18.69 -11.41
C ARG A 390 17.12 -19.71 -12.48
N TYR A 391 17.78 -20.85 -12.55
CA TYR A 391 17.53 -21.91 -13.54
C TYR A 391 16.67 -23.07 -13.03
N VAL A 392 16.23 -23.03 -11.77
CA VAL A 392 15.31 -24.04 -11.25
C VAL A 392 13.89 -23.72 -11.76
N PRO A 393 13.21 -24.67 -12.43
CA PRO A 393 11.84 -24.43 -12.90
C PRO A 393 10.88 -24.06 -11.77
N LEU A 394 9.93 -23.15 -12.04
CA LEU A 394 8.99 -22.65 -11.05
C LEU A 394 8.14 -23.76 -10.43
N ILE A 395 7.81 -24.77 -11.21
CA ILE A 395 7.04 -25.95 -10.75
C ILE A 395 7.73 -26.71 -9.62
N ILE A 396 9.08 -26.69 -9.60
CA ILE A 396 9.89 -27.35 -8.57
C ILE A 396 10.10 -26.41 -7.39
N LYS A 397 10.49 -25.17 -7.63
CA LYS A 397 10.85 -24.25 -6.53
C LYS A 397 9.65 -23.71 -5.76
N GLN A 398 8.47 -23.58 -6.37
CA GLN A 398 7.30 -23.05 -5.67
C GLN A 398 6.83 -23.93 -4.50
N PRO A 399 6.65 -25.25 -4.64
CA PRO A 399 6.33 -26.11 -3.50
C PRO A 399 7.41 -26.08 -2.39
N VAL A 400 8.69 -26.10 -2.77
CA VAL A 400 9.80 -26.01 -1.82
C VAL A 400 9.77 -24.67 -1.07
N ALA A 401 9.60 -23.56 -1.80
CA ALA A 401 9.51 -22.24 -1.19
C ALA A 401 8.30 -22.15 -0.24
N GLN A 402 7.16 -22.72 -0.57
CA GLN A 402 5.98 -22.74 0.29
C GLN A 402 6.21 -23.53 1.60
N ILE A 403 6.95 -24.64 1.53
CA ILE A 403 7.34 -25.40 2.71
C ILE A 403 8.32 -24.59 3.57
N VAL A 404 9.40 -24.09 2.96
CA VAL A 404 10.43 -23.30 3.64
C VAL A 404 9.82 -22.03 4.26
N TYR A 405 9.02 -21.29 3.52
CA TYR A 405 8.36 -20.09 4.01
C TYR A 405 7.35 -20.39 5.13
N GLY A 406 6.63 -21.50 5.04
CA GLY A 406 5.70 -21.93 6.06
C GLY A 406 6.35 -22.44 7.35
N TYR A 407 7.51 -23.08 7.26
CA TYR A 407 8.24 -23.62 8.42
C TYR A 407 9.23 -22.64 9.04
N LEU A 408 9.94 -21.88 8.23
CA LEU A 408 11.03 -21.00 8.68
C LEU A 408 10.64 -19.51 8.67
N GLY A 409 9.86 -19.07 7.69
CA GLY A 409 9.59 -17.65 7.49
C GLY A 409 8.73 -17.04 8.60
N ASN A 410 7.59 -17.66 8.88
CA ASN A 410 6.61 -17.08 9.81
C ASN A 410 6.89 -17.41 11.28
N ASN A 411 7.61 -18.50 11.57
CA ASN A 411 7.91 -18.88 12.95
C ASN A 411 9.04 -18.05 13.59
N ILE A 412 9.82 -17.32 12.81
CA ILE A 412 10.91 -16.48 13.32
C ILE A 412 10.45 -15.05 13.67
N ILE A 413 9.21 -14.71 13.37
CA ILE A 413 8.63 -13.37 13.59
C ILE A 413 7.42 -13.50 14.51
N GLY A 414 7.38 -12.72 15.60
CA GLY A 414 6.24 -12.68 16.53
C GLY A 414 5.31 -11.47 16.30
N ASN A 415 5.85 -10.37 15.80
CA ASN A 415 5.09 -9.18 15.46
C ASN A 415 5.85 -8.36 14.39
N VAL A 416 5.22 -7.35 13.81
CA VAL A 416 5.83 -6.45 12.83
C VAL A 416 5.47 -5.00 13.17
N LEU A 417 6.44 -4.08 13.05
CA LEU A 417 6.20 -2.64 13.10
C LEU A 417 6.72 -1.98 11.84
N SER A 418 5.83 -1.53 10.98
CA SER A 418 6.16 -0.72 9.80
C SER A 418 5.94 0.77 10.07
N ASN A 419 7.03 1.53 10.14
CA ASN A 419 6.96 2.98 10.26
C ASN A 419 7.10 3.63 8.88
N LEU A 420 6.01 4.20 8.37
CA LEU A 420 5.95 4.88 7.07
C LEU A 420 6.35 6.36 7.15
N GLY A 421 6.60 6.85 8.38
CA GLY A 421 7.09 8.21 8.61
C GLY A 421 6.03 9.28 8.44
N VAL A 422 6.49 10.48 8.11
CA VAL A 422 5.63 11.64 7.83
C VAL A 422 5.19 11.60 6.38
N ILE A 423 3.88 11.64 6.17
CA ILE A 423 3.31 11.73 4.83
C ILE A 423 3.17 13.21 4.47
N GLU A 424 3.97 13.63 3.53
CA GLU A 424 3.92 14.97 2.96
C GLU A 424 3.05 14.96 1.70
N VAL A 425 2.24 15.99 1.54
CA VAL A 425 1.45 16.27 0.34
C VAL A 425 1.68 17.72 -0.10
N PRO A 426 1.34 18.11 -1.33
CA PRO A 426 1.27 19.52 -1.71
C PRO A 426 0.41 20.29 -0.71
N LYS A 427 0.84 21.51 -0.38
CA LYS A 427 0.19 22.34 0.64
C LYS A 427 -1.30 22.58 0.34
N GLU A 428 -1.64 22.66 -0.93
CA GLU A 428 -3.01 22.83 -1.41
C GLU A 428 -3.90 21.62 -1.07
N MET A 429 -3.31 20.42 -0.92
CA MET A 429 -4.05 19.21 -0.56
C MET A 429 -4.31 19.07 0.94
N GLU A 430 -3.49 19.67 1.80
CA GLU A 430 -3.61 19.53 3.27
C GLU A 430 -4.99 19.98 3.76
N GLY A 431 -5.58 20.97 3.10
CA GLY A 431 -6.90 21.50 3.41
C GLY A 431 -8.04 20.51 3.17
N PHE A 432 -7.87 19.51 2.31
CA PHE A 432 -8.90 18.54 1.88
C PHE A 432 -8.75 17.17 2.51
N ILE A 433 -7.58 16.84 3.06
CA ILE A 433 -7.30 15.54 3.66
C ILE A 433 -7.32 15.66 5.18
N GLU A 434 -8.08 14.78 5.83
CA GLU A 434 -8.14 14.68 7.28
C GLU A 434 -6.98 13.82 7.83
N SER A 435 -6.73 12.67 7.20
CA SER A 435 -5.74 11.72 7.70
C SER A 435 -5.30 10.70 6.65
N PHE A 436 -4.15 10.09 6.91
CA PHE A 436 -3.71 8.87 6.24
C PHE A 436 -3.65 7.70 7.20
N GLU A 437 -3.85 6.49 6.67
CA GLU A 437 -3.67 5.25 7.40
C GLU A 437 -2.97 4.21 6.52
N ALA A 438 -2.31 3.27 7.18
CA ALA A 438 -1.71 2.11 6.53
C ALA A 438 -1.95 0.88 7.38
N MET A 439 -2.15 -0.26 6.74
CA MET A 439 -2.31 -1.53 7.42
C MET A 439 -1.97 -2.71 6.51
N PHE A 440 -1.65 -3.84 7.12
CA PHE A 440 -1.54 -5.14 6.49
C PHE A 440 -1.94 -6.23 7.48
N LEU A 441 -2.44 -7.34 6.94
CA LEU A 441 -2.93 -8.42 7.78
C LEU A 441 -1.78 -9.25 8.34
N PRO A 442 -1.88 -9.73 9.59
CA PRO A 442 -0.93 -10.69 10.11
C PRO A 442 -1.05 -12.03 9.38
N GLU A 443 0.09 -12.58 8.98
CA GLU A 443 0.18 -13.92 8.39
C GLU A 443 0.51 -14.95 9.48
N ALA A 444 -0.31 -15.98 9.60
CA ALA A 444 -0.09 -17.03 10.60
C ALA A 444 1.32 -17.66 10.49
N PRO A 445 1.99 -17.88 11.64
CA PRO A 445 1.47 -17.86 13.00
C PRO A 445 1.35 -16.48 13.66
N ASN A 446 1.79 -15.41 13.01
CA ASN A 446 1.72 -14.05 13.56
C ASN A 446 0.26 -13.66 13.83
N LYS A 447 0.04 -13.03 14.97
CA LYS A 447 -1.29 -12.67 15.44
C LYS A 447 -1.57 -11.18 15.43
N ALA A 448 -0.52 -10.38 15.29
CA ALA A 448 -0.63 -8.93 15.19
C ALA A 448 0.40 -8.35 14.23
N THR A 449 0.04 -7.23 13.60
CA THR A 449 0.93 -6.36 12.85
C THR A 449 0.63 -4.92 13.21
N SER A 450 1.62 -4.05 13.08
CA SER A 450 1.45 -2.64 13.45
C SER A 450 2.08 -1.72 12.43
N THR A 451 1.49 -0.53 12.28
CA THR A 451 2.01 0.54 11.42
C THR A 451 2.02 1.88 12.14
N LEU A 452 2.94 2.76 11.73
CA LEU A 452 2.97 4.16 12.13
C LEU A 452 2.88 5.03 10.89
N VAL A 453 1.96 6.00 10.92
CA VAL A 453 1.80 7.02 9.88
C VAL A 453 1.61 8.37 10.58
N THR A 454 2.35 9.36 10.14
CA THR A 454 2.23 10.74 10.65
C THR A 454 1.74 11.65 9.53
N PHE A 455 0.72 12.44 9.80
CA PHE A 455 0.20 13.46 8.89
C PHE A 455 -0.33 14.65 9.68
N ASN A 456 -0.02 15.84 9.25
CA ASN A 456 -0.52 17.11 9.79
C ASN A 456 -0.49 17.18 11.32
N GLY A 457 0.68 16.89 11.93
CA GLY A 457 0.90 16.97 13.37
C GLY A 457 0.28 15.84 14.20
N LYS A 458 -0.33 14.85 13.57
CA LYS A 458 -0.91 13.68 14.23
C LYS A 458 -0.20 12.40 13.81
N THR A 459 0.18 11.57 14.77
CA THR A 459 0.71 10.22 14.53
C THR A 459 -0.37 9.19 14.86
N ARG A 460 -0.60 8.30 13.90
CA ARG A 460 -1.50 7.17 14.05
C ARG A 460 -0.69 5.88 14.15
N PHE A 461 -0.79 5.22 15.29
CA PHE A 461 -0.31 3.88 15.52
C PHE A 461 -1.49 2.93 15.30
N THR A 462 -1.38 2.06 14.31
CA THR A 462 -2.43 1.11 13.96
C THR A 462 -1.98 -0.30 14.32
N ILE A 463 -2.83 -1.03 15.04
CA ILE A 463 -2.67 -2.45 15.34
C ILE A 463 -3.73 -3.22 14.57
N VAL A 464 -3.30 -4.26 13.87
CA VAL A 464 -4.18 -5.20 13.17
C VAL A 464 -3.98 -6.58 13.77
N LYS A 465 -5.06 -7.21 14.28
CA LYS A 465 -5.02 -8.53 14.91
C LYS A 465 -6.01 -9.50 14.29
N ASN A 466 -5.66 -10.78 14.32
CA ASN A 466 -6.55 -11.87 13.92
C ASN A 466 -6.91 -12.79 15.10
N VAL A 467 -6.81 -12.29 16.32
CA VAL A 467 -7.19 -12.96 17.58
C VAL A 467 -8.08 -12.06 18.42
N ILE A 468 -8.93 -12.65 19.27
CA ILE A 468 -9.89 -11.89 20.11
C ILE A 468 -9.23 -11.34 21.38
N ASP A 469 -8.16 -12.01 21.90
CA ASP A 469 -7.48 -11.58 23.11
C ASP A 469 -7.07 -10.10 23.06
N ASP A 470 -7.55 -9.28 23.99
CA ASP A 470 -7.40 -7.82 23.97
C ASP A 470 -6.30 -7.29 24.92
N ARG A 471 -5.58 -8.16 25.63
CA ARG A 471 -4.53 -7.77 26.58
C ARG A 471 -3.43 -6.95 25.93
N TYR A 472 -3.09 -7.24 24.66
CA TYR A 472 -2.03 -6.55 23.95
C TYR A 472 -2.34 -5.06 23.71
N GLU A 473 -3.45 -4.75 23.06
CA GLU A 473 -3.84 -3.36 22.79
C GLU A 473 -4.24 -2.59 24.05
N ASN A 474 -4.85 -3.25 25.02
CA ASN A 474 -5.17 -2.64 26.31
C ASN A 474 -3.91 -2.20 27.03
N LYS A 475 -2.86 -3.07 27.05
CA LYS A 475 -1.57 -2.69 27.65
C LYS A 475 -0.85 -1.60 26.88
N ILE A 476 -0.92 -1.58 25.55
CA ILE A 476 -0.41 -0.46 24.74
C ILE A 476 -1.08 0.86 25.15
N TYR A 477 -2.41 0.85 25.32
CA TYR A 477 -3.16 2.04 25.74
C TYR A 477 -2.74 2.52 27.12
N GLU A 478 -2.63 1.61 28.09
CA GLU A 478 -2.16 1.91 29.43
C GLU A 478 -0.76 2.56 29.42
N LEU A 479 0.19 1.95 28.70
CA LEU A 479 1.55 2.47 28.58
C LEU A 479 1.61 3.86 27.95
N PHE A 480 0.77 4.15 26.96
CA PHE A 480 0.66 5.51 26.43
C PHE A 480 0.14 6.51 27.47
N LYS A 481 -0.89 6.11 28.25
CA LYS A 481 -1.44 6.96 29.31
C LYS A 481 -0.44 7.21 30.45
N GLU A 482 0.27 6.18 30.88
CA GLU A 482 1.35 6.30 31.87
C GLU A 482 2.41 7.32 31.45
N ASP A 483 2.67 7.42 30.14
CA ASP A 483 3.62 8.36 29.56
C ASP A 483 3.04 9.75 29.25
N GLY A 484 1.78 10.00 29.60
CA GLY A 484 1.09 11.26 29.34
C GLY A 484 0.73 11.47 27.86
N LEU A 485 0.72 10.38 27.06
CA LEU A 485 0.29 10.41 25.67
C LEU A 485 -1.19 10.02 25.60
N GLU A 486 -2.12 10.81 25.69
CA GLU A 486 -3.56 10.53 25.71
C GLU A 486 -4.09 10.20 24.28
N PRO A 487 -3.90 8.97 23.77
CA PRO A 487 -4.34 8.65 22.42
C PRO A 487 -5.84 8.62 22.30
N LYS A 488 -6.39 9.18 21.23
CA LYS A 488 -7.74 8.90 20.79
C LYS A 488 -7.74 7.52 20.15
N VAL A 489 -8.55 6.59 20.71
CA VAL A 489 -8.65 5.23 20.18
C VAL A 489 -9.94 5.08 19.38
N TYR A 490 -9.82 4.54 18.18
CA TYR A 490 -10.95 4.21 17.31
C TYR A 490 -10.54 3.09 16.35
N GLY A 491 -11.49 2.54 15.63
CA GLY A 491 -11.24 1.49 14.64
C GLY A 491 -12.49 0.68 14.38
N SER A 492 -12.34 -0.34 13.58
CA SER A 492 -13.39 -1.33 13.42
C SER A 492 -13.32 -2.30 14.59
N ILE A 493 -14.31 -2.24 15.43
CA ILE A 493 -14.45 -3.22 16.50
C ILE A 493 -14.75 -4.60 15.89
N THR A 494 -15.52 -4.65 14.82
CA THR A 494 -15.82 -5.88 14.08
C THR A 494 -16.33 -5.52 12.70
N TYR A 495 -15.73 -6.09 11.65
CA TYR A 495 -16.41 -6.17 10.37
C TYR A 495 -17.33 -7.39 10.44
N GLU A 496 -18.62 -7.15 10.66
CA GLU A 496 -19.60 -8.21 10.49
C GLU A 496 -19.68 -8.59 9.01
N SER A 497 -19.55 -9.88 8.76
CA SER A 497 -19.57 -10.48 7.41
C SER A 497 -20.94 -10.42 6.75
#